data_d1af5341e1264bc7b5cdc926b4acb56d
#
_entry.id   d1af5341e1264bc7b5cdc926b4acb56d
#
_cell.length_a   1.000
_cell.length_b   1.000
_cell.length_c   1.000
_cell.angle_alpha   90.00
_cell.angle_beta   90.00
_cell.angle_gamma   90.00
#
_symmetry.space_group_name_H-M   'P 1'
#
loop_
_entity.id
_entity.type
_entity.pdbx_description
1 polymer ?
#
loop_
_entity_poly.entity_id
_entity_poly.type
_entity_poly.pdbx_seq_one_letter_code
_entity_poly.pdbx_strand_id
1 'polypeptide(L)'
;LRTAWLYSEFGKNFCKTMLNLTATKPAVKVVFDQCGTPTYAYDLAAAIYDIISNRKYEGNTGIYHYSNEGVTSWYDFTQMIARFAGNKDCDIQPCYSYEYPSPVTRPSYSVLDKKTFKDTFNITVPYWVDSLEICIKNIQK
;
A
#
# COMPACT_ATOMS: atom_id res chain seq x y z
N LEU A 1 -15.68 2.83 5.00
CA LEU A 1 -14.66 1.99 4.34
C LEU A 1 -13.63 1.52 5.35
N ARG A 2 -13.19 0.24 5.25
CA ARG A 2 -12.04 -0.31 5.96
C ARG A 2 -10.88 -0.45 4.97
N THR A 3 -9.67 -0.08 5.39
CA THR A 3 -8.46 -0.14 4.56
C THR A 3 -7.27 -0.70 5.33
N ALA A 4 -6.20 -1.03 4.62
CA ALA A 4 -4.93 -1.50 5.17
C ALA A 4 -3.75 -0.94 4.38
N TRP A 5 -2.55 -0.96 4.97
CA TRP A 5 -1.27 -0.60 4.33
C TRP A 5 -1.30 0.79 3.66
N LEU A 6 -1.90 1.78 4.33
CA LEU A 6 -2.07 3.12 3.78
C LEU A 6 -0.73 3.86 3.67
N TYR A 7 -0.48 4.47 2.51
CA TYR A 7 0.70 5.29 2.25
C TYR A 7 0.35 6.51 1.38
N SER A 8 1.19 7.53 1.46
CA SER A 8 1.06 8.75 0.66
C SER A 8 2.36 9.56 0.66
N GLU A 9 2.38 10.67 -0.07
CA GLU A 9 3.41 11.71 -0.01
C GLU A 9 3.47 12.39 1.36
N PHE A 10 2.36 12.39 2.10
CA PHE A 10 2.18 13.12 3.34
C PHE A 10 2.38 12.25 4.57
N GLY A 11 2.78 12.89 5.67
CA GLY A 11 2.93 12.23 6.95
C GLY A 11 4.02 11.16 7.00
N LYS A 12 4.01 10.36 8.07
CA LYS A 12 4.90 9.21 8.26
C LYS A 12 4.19 7.95 7.80
N ASN A 13 4.83 7.15 6.96
CA ASN A 13 4.30 5.87 6.50
C ASN A 13 5.44 4.95 6.05
N PHE A 14 5.11 3.67 5.80
CA PHE A 14 6.10 2.66 5.42
C PHE A 14 6.83 3.02 4.11
N CYS A 15 6.12 3.50 3.09
CA CYS A 15 6.72 3.87 1.81
C CYS A 15 7.83 4.92 1.99
N LYS A 16 7.56 6.01 2.71
CA LYS A 16 8.54 7.07 2.98
C LYS A 16 9.70 6.58 3.85
N THR A 17 9.43 5.68 4.79
CA THR A 17 10.47 5.06 5.62
C THR A 17 11.42 4.24 4.75
N MET A 18 10.90 3.37 3.89
CA MET A 18 11.73 2.54 3.01
C MET A 18 12.43 3.38 1.94
N LEU A 19 11.79 4.41 1.41
CA LEU A 19 12.41 5.37 0.49
C LEU A 19 13.68 5.99 1.10
N ASN A 20 13.60 6.44 2.35
CA ASN A 20 14.75 6.99 3.05
C ASN A 20 15.81 5.92 3.38
N LEU A 21 15.40 4.77 3.88
CA LEU A 21 16.33 3.70 4.26
C LEU A 21 17.11 3.18 3.04
N THR A 22 16.44 2.95 1.91
CA THR A 22 17.08 2.46 0.69
C THR A 22 17.99 3.50 0.01
N ALA A 23 17.79 4.79 0.30
CA ALA A 23 18.65 5.86 -0.16
C ALA A 23 19.91 6.06 0.74
N THR A 24 19.85 5.66 2.02
CA THR A 24 20.87 6.06 3.01
C THR A 24 21.61 4.88 3.65
N LYS A 25 21.10 3.65 3.53
CA LYS A 25 21.71 2.46 4.15
C LYS A 25 22.29 1.54 3.09
N PRO A 26 23.44 0.87 3.39
CA PRO A 26 24.02 -0.11 2.49
C PRO A 26 23.19 -1.38 2.37
N ALA A 27 22.41 -1.72 3.43
CA ALA A 27 21.53 -2.87 3.44
C ALA A 27 20.33 -2.65 4.37
N VAL A 28 19.20 -3.29 4.05
CA VAL A 28 17.99 -3.35 4.89
C VAL A 28 17.40 -4.76 4.84
N LYS A 29 16.88 -5.23 5.99
CA LYS A 29 16.11 -6.47 6.06
C LYS A 29 14.62 -6.15 6.10
N VAL A 30 13.83 -6.83 5.27
CA VAL A 30 12.38 -6.59 5.15
C VAL A 30 11.61 -7.91 5.15
N VAL A 31 10.55 -7.96 5.93
CA VAL A 31 9.70 -9.15 6.06
C VAL A 31 9.05 -9.51 4.73
N PHE A 32 9.16 -10.78 4.30
CA PHE A 32 8.59 -11.26 3.04
C PHE A 32 7.41 -12.23 3.22
N ASP A 33 7.25 -12.83 4.41
CA ASP A 33 6.20 -13.82 4.73
C ASP A 33 4.90 -13.19 5.26
N GLN A 34 4.76 -11.88 5.12
CA GLN A 34 3.52 -11.13 5.36
C GLN A 34 3.06 -10.48 4.07
N CYS A 35 1.93 -10.94 3.54
CA CYS A 35 1.35 -10.47 2.29
C CYS A 35 0.07 -9.65 2.54
N GLY A 36 -0.08 -8.59 1.80
CA GLY A 36 -1.22 -7.69 1.82
C GLY A 36 -1.31 -6.88 0.53
N THR A 37 -2.07 -5.80 0.55
CA THR A 37 -2.12 -4.86 -0.56
C THR A 37 -1.89 -3.44 -0.06
N PRO A 38 -0.88 -2.73 -0.58
CA PRO A 38 -0.70 -1.31 -0.28
C PRO A 38 -1.89 -0.49 -0.78
N THR A 39 -2.26 0.53 -0.02
CA THR A 39 -3.33 1.47 -0.38
C THR A 39 -2.76 2.87 -0.54
N TYR A 40 -2.78 3.41 -1.74
CA TYR A 40 -2.43 4.80 -1.98
C TYR A 40 -3.57 5.70 -1.50
N ALA A 41 -3.26 6.62 -0.59
CA ALA A 41 -4.28 7.45 0.05
C ALA A 41 -5.03 8.34 -0.95
N TYR A 42 -4.38 8.77 -2.04
CA TYR A 42 -5.04 9.52 -3.11
C TYR A 42 -6.14 8.70 -3.79
N ASP A 43 -5.88 7.43 -4.11
CA ASP A 43 -6.88 6.55 -4.74
C ASP A 43 -8.08 6.31 -3.82
N LEU A 44 -7.83 6.09 -2.53
CA LEU A 44 -8.88 5.97 -1.53
C LEU A 44 -9.70 7.27 -1.43
N ALA A 45 -9.04 8.42 -1.40
CA ALA A 45 -9.70 9.71 -1.34
C ALA A 45 -10.54 9.98 -2.61
N ALA A 46 -10.02 9.64 -3.78
CA ALA A 46 -10.75 9.76 -5.05
C ALA A 46 -12.00 8.86 -5.07
N ALA A 47 -11.89 7.63 -4.57
CA ALA A 47 -13.03 6.73 -4.44
C ALA A 47 -14.09 7.25 -3.47
N ILE A 48 -13.68 7.80 -2.32
CA ILE A 48 -14.59 8.44 -1.35
C ILE A 48 -15.28 9.66 -1.99
N TYR A 49 -14.50 10.49 -2.70
CA TYR A 49 -15.04 11.66 -3.37
C TYR A 49 -16.09 11.28 -4.43
N ASP A 50 -15.81 10.25 -5.24
CA ASP A 50 -16.77 9.76 -6.25
C ASP A 50 -18.08 9.25 -5.61
N ILE A 51 -17.98 8.49 -4.50
CA ILE A 51 -19.15 8.00 -3.76
C ILE A 51 -20.00 9.17 -3.25
N ILE A 52 -19.37 10.22 -2.70
CA ILE A 52 -20.09 11.37 -2.14
C ILE A 52 -20.68 12.25 -3.24
N SER A 53 -19.86 12.63 -4.23
CA SER A 53 -20.26 13.56 -5.30
C SER A 53 -21.38 13.02 -6.16
N ASN A 54 -21.39 11.71 -6.40
CA ASN A 54 -22.43 11.03 -7.19
C ASN A 54 -23.53 10.40 -6.33
N ARG A 55 -23.57 10.72 -5.01
CA ARG A 55 -24.57 10.23 -4.06
C ARG A 55 -24.72 8.69 -4.04
N LYS A 56 -23.66 7.95 -4.39
CA LYS A 56 -23.67 6.49 -4.47
C LYS A 56 -23.87 5.81 -3.09
N TYR A 57 -23.73 6.56 -2.01
CA TYR A 57 -23.97 6.09 -0.64
C TYR A 57 -25.46 5.88 -0.33
N GLU A 58 -26.38 6.49 -1.11
CA GLU A 58 -27.81 6.37 -0.88
C GLU A 58 -28.28 4.93 -1.10
N GLY A 59 -28.92 4.37 -0.09
CA GLY A 59 -29.35 2.96 -0.08
C GLY A 59 -28.23 1.94 0.10
N ASN A 60 -26.96 2.37 0.19
CA ASN A 60 -25.78 1.51 0.24
C ASN A 60 -25.03 1.61 1.59
N THR A 61 -25.77 1.71 2.69
CA THR A 61 -25.17 1.69 4.04
C THR A 61 -24.61 0.31 4.36
N GLY A 62 -23.33 0.25 4.78
CA GLY A 62 -22.69 -1.01 5.10
C GLY A 62 -21.19 -0.88 5.38
N ILE A 63 -20.53 -2.03 5.56
CA ILE A 63 -19.09 -2.15 5.72
C ILE A 63 -18.49 -2.60 4.40
N TYR A 64 -17.57 -1.82 3.87
CA TYR A 64 -16.87 -2.10 2.62
C TYR A 64 -15.37 -2.05 2.83
N HIS A 65 -14.63 -2.90 2.12
CA HIS A 65 -13.19 -2.89 2.11
C HIS A 65 -12.66 -2.18 0.86
N TYR A 66 -11.61 -1.38 1.06
CA TYR A 66 -10.88 -0.73 -0.02
C TYR A 66 -9.38 -0.88 0.19
N SER A 67 -8.68 -1.35 -0.82
CA SER A 67 -7.22 -1.24 -1.03
C SER A 67 -6.98 -1.21 -2.54
N ASN A 68 -5.78 -0.86 -3.00
CA ASN A 68 -5.46 -1.03 -4.42
C ASN A 68 -5.58 -2.51 -4.85
N GLU A 69 -5.60 -2.80 -6.14
CA GLU A 69 -5.59 -4.19 -6.64
C GLU A 69 -4.19 -4.81 -6.55
N GLY A 70 -4.14 -6.15 -6.52
CA GLY A 70 -2.92 -6.95 -6.45
C GLY A 70 -2.56 -7.36 -5.03
N VAL A 71 -1.49 -8.14 -4.92
CA VAL A 71 -0.95 -8.67 -3.67
C VAL A 71 0.56 -8.50 -3.67
N THR A 72 1.14 -8.14 -2.53
CA THR A 72 2.59 -8.01 -2.39
C THR A 72 3.01 -8.32 -0.96
N SER A 73 4.28 -8.68 -0.76
CA SER A 73 4.92 -8.69 0.56
C SER A 73 5.48 -7.31 0.90
N TRP A 74 5.84 -7.08 2.18
CA TRP A 74 6.59 -5.87 2.55
C TRP A 74 7.94 -5.78 1.82
N TYR A 75 8.59 -6.95 1.61
CA TYR A 75 9.84 -7.05 0.86
C TYR A 75 9.67 -6.60 -0.59
N ASP A 76 8.71 -7.18 -1.33
CA ASP A 76 8.49 -6.83 -2.73
C ASP A 76 8.03 -5.37 -2.88
N PHE A 77 7.21 -4.88 -1.94
CA PHE A 77 6.82 -3.48 -1.91
C PHE A 77 8.04 -2.55 -1.75
N THR A 78 9.00 -2.92 -0.88
CA THR A 78 10.25 -2.18 -0.70
C THR A 78 11.14 -2.21 -1.95
N GLN A 79 11.22 -3.36 -2.63
CA GLN A 79 11.94 -3.50 -3.89
C GLN A 79 11.39 -2.52 -4.95
N MET A 80 10.07 -2.41 -5.06
CA MET A 80 9.44 -1.50 -6.02
C MET A 80 9.60 -0.04 -5.62
N ILE A 81 9.57 0.30 -4.32
CA ILE A 81 9.88 1.66 -3.82
C ILE A 81 11.29 2.06 -4.27
N ALA A 82 12.29 1.22 -3.99
CA ALA A 82 13.68 1.49 -4.35
C ALA A 82 13.86 1.61 -5.88
N ARG A 83 13.22 0.72 -6.63
CA ARG A 83 13.26 0.72 -8.10
C ARG A 83 12.73 2.02 -8.69
N PHE A 84 11.54 2.47 -8.28
CA PHE A 84 10.94 3.71 -8.79
C PHE A 84 11.67 4.96 -8.32
N ALA A 85 12.29 4.90 -7.13
CA ALA A 85 13.12 5.99 -6.63
C ALA A 85 14.51 6.08 -7.27
N GLY A 86 14.95 5.04 -7.98
CA GLY A 86 16.31 4.95 -8.53
C GLY A 86 17.38 4.59 -7.50
N ASN A 87 17.01 4.10 -6.30
CA ASN A 87 17.91 3.68 -5.23
C ASN A 87 18.47 2.27 -5.54
N LYS A 88 19.66 2.18 -6.14
CA LYS A 88 20.21 0.91 -6.66
C LYS A 88 21.28 0.29 -5.77
N ASP A 89 21.82 1.06 -4.82
CA ASP A 89 23.02 0.67 -4.06
C ASP A 89 22.70 -0.03 -2.74
N CYS A 90 21.45 -0.03 -2.32
CA CYS A 90 21.01 -0.68 -1.09
C CYS A 90 20.71 -2.17 -1.33
N ASP A 91 21.37 -3.06 -0.57
CA ASP A 91 21.06 -4.49 -0.54
C ASP A 91 19.76 -4.72 0.26
N ILE A 92 18.66 -4.97 -0.43
CA ILE A 92 17.36 -5.24 0.20
C ILE A 92 17.22 -6.75 0.39
N GLN A 93 17.33 -7.22 1.63
CA GLN A 93 17.32 -8.63 1.99
C GLN A 93 15.96 -9.06 2.54
N PRO A 94 15.39 -10.20 2.10
CA PRO A 94 14.21 -10.74 2.73
C PRO A 94 14.52 -11.32 4.11
N CYS A 95 13.58 -11.23 5.05
CA CYS A 95 13.65 -11.91 6.34
C CYS A 95 12.29 -12.47 6.73
N TYR A 96 12.28 -13.47 7.61
CA TYR A 96 11.05 -14.01 8.18
C TYR A 96 10.50 -13.12 9.30
N SER A 97 9.20 -13.18 9.54
CA SER A 97 8.54 -12.46 10.62
C SER A 97 9.15 -12.72 11.99
N TYR A 98 9.60 -13.96 12.26
CA TYR A 98 10.23 -14.32 13.54
C TYR A 98 11.62 -13.72 13.73
N GLU A 99 12.29 -13.29 12.65
CA GLU A 99 13.60 -12.61 12.70
C GLU A 99 13.45 -11.11 12.99
N TYR A 100 12.22 -10.56 12.86
CA TYR A 100 11.95 -9.15 13.04
C TYR A 100 11.18 -8.90 14.33
N PRO A 101 11.78 -8.29 15.35
CA PRO A 101 11.11 -8.02 16.62
C PRO A 101 9.85 -7.18 16.42
N SER A 102 8.70 -7.72 16.83
CA SER A 102 7.42 -7.02 16.80
C SER A 102 6.64 -7.30 18.08
N PRO A 103 6.05 -6.27 18.71
CA PRO A 103 5.24 -6.46 19.92
C PRO A 103 3.91 -7.16 19.62
N VAL A 104 3.54 -7.31 18.35
CA VAL A 104 2.30 -7.96 17.90
C VAL A 104 2.56 -8.97 16.81
N THR A 105 1.86 -10.10 16.86
CA THR A 105 1.83 -11.07 15.76
C THR A 105 0.91 -10.57 14.66
N ARG A 106 1.44 -10.45 13.45
CA ARG A 106 0.68 -10.06 12.26
C ARG A 106 0.34 -11.28 11.41
N PRO A 107 -0.83 -11.33 10.76
CA PRO A 107 -1.16 -12.43 9.87
C PRO A 107 -0.23 -12.49 8.67
N SER A 108 0.03 -13.70 8.19
CA SER A 108 0.82 -13.93 6.97
C SER A 108 0.09 -13.46 5.70
N TYR A 109 -1.23 -13.39 5.74
CA TYR A 109 -2.05 -12.95 4.61
C TYR A 109 -3.16 -12.03 5.09
N SER A 110 -3.16 -10.77 4.64
CA SER A 110 -4.09 -9.71 5.08
C SER A 110 -4.76 -8.97 3.91
N VAL A 111 -4.85 -9.63 2.75
CA VAL A 111 -5.49 -9.05 1.56
C VAL A 111 -6.98 -8.86 1.80
N LEU A 112 -7.47 -7.66 1.50
CA LEU A 112 -8.88 -7.32 1.63
C LEU A 112 -9.66 -7.72 0.36
N ASP A 113 -10.80 -8.37 0.53
CA ASP A 113 -11.76 -8.60 -0.56
C ASP A 113 -12.50 -7.30 -0.87
N LYS A 114 -12.37 -6.83 -2.09
CA LYS A 114 -12.98 -5.58 -2.61
C LYS A 114 -14.18 -5.84 -3.52
N LYS A 115 -14.59 -7.11 -3.68
CA LYS A 115 -15.67 -7.45 -4.62
C LYS A 115 -16.94 -6.65 -4.33
N THR A 116 -17.42 -6.69 -3.09
CA THR A 116 -18.63 -5.98 -2.69
C THR A 116 -18.51 -4.46 -2.92
N PHE A 117 -17.34 -3.87 -2.64
CA PHE A 117 -17.09 -2.45 -2.91
C PHE A 117 -17.23 -2.12 -4.41
N LYS A 118 -16.56 -2.89 -5.27
CA LYS A 118 -16.58 -2.67 -6.72
C LYS A 118 -17.97 -2.87 -7.31
N ASP A 119 -18.66 -3.91 -6.90
CA ASP A 119 -20.00 -4.23 -7.40
C ASP A 119 -21.04 -3.18 -6.95
N THR A 120 -20.93 -2.66 -5.72
CA THR A 120 -21.88 -1.68 -5.19
C THR A 120 -21.68 -0.30 -5.78
N PHE A 121 -20.44 0.17 -5.87
CA PHE A 121 -20.15 1.56 -6.24
C PHE A 121 -19.77 1.74 -7.71
N ASN A 122 -19.56 0.64 -8.45
CA ASN A 122 -19.08 0.65 -9.83
C ASN A 122 -17.82 1.51 -9.99
N ILE A 123 -16.83 1.26 -9.13
CA ILE A 123 -15.53 1.96 -9.11
C ILE A 123 -14.43 0.99 -9.54
N THR A 124 -13.64 1.39 -10.53
CA THR A 124 -12.41 0.68 -10.90
C THR A 124 -11.31 1.03 -9.91
N VAL A 125 -10.70 0.02 -9.32
CA VAL A 125 -9.61 0.18 -8.35
C VAL A 125 -8.27 0.05 -9.07
N PRO A 126 -7.36 1.03 -8.94
CA PRO A 126 -6.04 0.96 -9.57
C PRO A 126 -5.17 -0.18 -9.03
N TYR A 127 -4.25 -0.68 -9.85
CA TYR A 127 -3.25 -1.66 -9.44
C TYR A 127 -2.16 -0.99 -8.59
N TRP A 128 -1.72 -1.64 -7.52
CA TRP A 128 -0.84 -1.03 -6.52
C TRP A 128 0.50 -0.53 -7.07
N VAL A 129 1.05 -1.20 -8.10
CA VAL A 129 2.33 -0.81 -8.71
C VAL A 129 2.23 0.54 -9.40
N ASP A 130 1.14 0.76 -10.17
CA ASP A 130 0.92 2.00 -10.90
C ASP A 130 0.73 3.18 -9.94
N SER A 131 -0.04 2.95 -8.87
CA SER A 131 -0.26 3.94 -7.81
C SER A 131 1.02 4.28 -7.04
N LEU A 132 1.87 3.27 -6.79
CA LEU A 132 3.16 3.48 -6.15
C LEU A 132 4.09 4.34 -7.01
N GLU A 133 4.14 4.08 -8.32
CA GLU A 133 4.96 4.87 -9.24
C GLU A 133 4.55 6.35 -9.22
N ILE A 134 3.24 6.62 -9.23
CA ILE A 134 2.70 7.98 -9.12
C ILE A 134 3.12 8.64 -7.81
N CYS A 135 2.94 7.95 -6.68
CA CYS A 135 3.31 8.46 -5.36
C CYS A 135 4.80 8.80 -5.27
N ILE A 136 5.69 7.90 -5.73
CA ILE A 136 7.15 8.16 -5.71
C ILE A 136 7.50 9.36 -6.57
N LYS A 137 6.94 9.48 -7.78
CA LYS A 137 7.14 10.67 -8.64
C LYS A 137 6.70 11.96 -7.98
N ASN A 138 5.61 11.93 -7.21
CA ASN A 138 5.12 13.11 -6.49
C ASN A 138 5.99 13.48 -5.29
N ILE A 139 6.59 12.50 -4.60
CA ILE A 139 7.55 12.76 -3.51
C ILE A 139 8.85 13.41 -4.02
N GLN A 140 9.27 13.06 -5.25
CA GLN A 140 10.54 13.53 -5.84
C GLN A 140 10.44 14.89 -6.57
N LYS A 141 9.25 15.46 -6.71
CA LYS A 141 9.05 16.82 -7.22
C LYS A 141 9.43 17.88 -6.20
#